data_fd93e7e68a116788b51af276606e5271
#
_entry.id   fd93e7e68a116788b51af276606e5271
#
_cell.length_a   1.000
_cell.length_b   1.000
_cell.length_c   1.000
_cell.angle_alpha   90.00
_cell.angle_beta   90.00
_cell.angle_gamma   90.00
#
_symmetry.space_group_name_H-M   'P 1'
#
loop_
_entity.id
_entity.type
_entity.pdbx_description
1 polymer ?
#
loop_
_entity_poly.entity_id
_entity_poly.type
_entity_poly.pdbx_seq_one_letter_code
_entity_poly.pdbx_strand_id
1 'polypeptide(L)'
;MTTIISEKAGAAVGEYHKARSALGAILAQVRAATELKGGEAALDAVAEVLGLPLVCWVPDTSHPYVLPEADAYARSRGWPQELLDFWQSRHAALKMPLYIRCRFENLPFVASPDDKRHRDTTTVSREQARITTVIKGMGVTSFAVVPLHMAKGQVAMVVWAGMRDKSEVSELVSGLEGDLLAIGYHFMRVATHSLQSAVDERSRLTPREWDCARTLAQGYREAEIANIIGISKLTVRFHLDNVVEKFGCKTRAQAIALLAQLGLLGPIGA
;
A
#
# COMPACT_ATOMS: atom_id res chain seq x y z
N MET A 1 -34.12 26.28 17.14
CA MET A 1 -33.42 24.98 16.95
C MET A 1 -33.46 24.51 15.50
N THR A 2 -34.58 24.59 14.79
CA THR A 2 -34.75 24.18 13.38
C THR A 2 -33.87 24.97 12.38
N THR A 3 -33.64 26.26 12.59
CA THR A 3 -32.84 27.13 11.69
C THR A 3 -31.35 26.77 11.71
N ILE A 4 -30.79 26.43 12.88
CA ILE A 4 -29.36 26.05 13.02
C ILE A 4 -29.08 24.71 12.36
N ILE A 5 -30.03 23.78 12.40
CA ILE A 5 -29.92 22.47 11.73
C ILE A 5 -29.94 22.64 10.21
N SER A 6 -30.77 23.54 9.68
CA SER A 6 -30.88 23.83 8.25
C SER A 6 -29.61 24.54 7.71
N GLU A 7 -29.01 25.46 8.46
CA GLU A 7 -27.76 26.10 8.07
C GLU A 7 -26.57 25.14 8.06
N LYS A 8 -26.46 24.28 9.07
CA LYS A 8 -25.40 23.25 9.10
C LYS A 8 -25.54 22.24 7.96
N ALA A 9 -26.76 21.82 7.63
CA ALA A 9 -27.02 20.94 6.50
C ALA A 9 -26.67 21.61 5.15
N GLY A 10 -27.00 22.89 4.97
CA GLY A 10 -26.65 23.64 3.78
C GLY A 10 -25.14 23.83 3.62
N ALA A 11 -24.42 24.10 4.72
CA ALA A 11 -22.96 24.22 4.70
C ALA A 11 -22.27 22.90 4.36
N ALA A 12 -22.74 21.77 4.90
CA ALA A 12 -22.21 20.44 4.60
C ALA A 12 -22.41 20.05 3.12
N VAL A 13 -23.57 20.37 2.55
CA VAL A 13 -23.85 20.14 1.12
C VAL A 13 -22.93 20.99 0.25
N GLY A 14 -22.69 22.25 0.62
CA GLY A 14 -21.78 23.14 -0.10
C GLY A 14 -20.32 22.65 -0.05
N GLU A 15 -19.86 22.20 1.12
CA GLU A 15 -18.54 21.60 1.28
C GLU A 15 -18.37 20.34 0.44
N TYR A 16 -19.36 19.45 0.45
CA TYR A 16 -19.37 18.24 -0.37
C TYR A 16 -19.23 18.53 -1.87
N HIS A 17 -20.04 19.45 -2.42
CA HIS A 17 -19.97 19.80 -3.83
C HIS A 17 -18.62 20.40 -4.23
N LYS A 18 -18.05 21.25 -3.37
CA LYS A 18 -16.74 21.83 -3.56
C LYS A 18 -15.66 20.74 -3.53
N ALA A 19 -15.70 19.84 -2.56
CA ALA A 19 -14.78 18.73 -2.44
C ALA A 19 -14.84 17.80 -3.67
N ARG A 20 -16.04 17.42 -4.10
CA ARG A 20 -16.23 16.55 -5.28
C ARG A 20 -15.71 17.19 -6.56
N SER A 21 -15.95 18.49 -6.78
CA SER A 21 -15.40 19.22 -7.91
C SER A 21 -13.88 19.24 -7.90
N ALA A 22 -13.27 19.50 -6.73
CA ALA A 22 -11.82 19.49 -6.55
C ALA A 22 -11.23 18.10 -6.82
N LEU A 23 -11.84 17.02 -6.28
CA LEU A 23 -11.39 15.64 -6.54
C LEU A 23 -11.48 15.27 -8.02
N GLY A 24 -12.46 15.76 -8.75
CA GLY A 24 -12.54 15.57 -10.21
C GLY A 24 -11.32 16.16 -10.95
N ALA A 25 -10.86 17.35 -10.56
CA ALA A 25 -9.66 17.97 -11.13
C ALA A 25 -8.39 17.18 -10.71
N ILE A 26 -8.29 16.75 -9.46
CA ILE A 26 -7.18 15.95 -8.95
C ILE A 26 -7.12 14.59 -9.67
N LEU A 27 -8.27 13.97 -9.93
CA LEU A 27 -8.34 12.73 -10.68
C LEU A 27 -7.81 12.90 -12.12
N ALA A 28 -8.12 14.00 -12.77
CA ALA A 28 -7.55 14.31 -14.08
C ALA A 28 -6.03 14.47 -14.02
N GLN A 29 -5.53 15.15 -12.98
CA GLN A 29 -4.10 15.35 -12.74
C GLN A 29 -3.36 14.01 -12.54
N VAL A 30 -3.85 13.14 -11.65
CA VAL A 30 -3.17 11.85 -11.36
C VAL A 30 -3.26 10.88 -12.53
N ARG A 31 -4.31 10.96 -13.36
CA ARG A 31 -4.41 10.20 -14.62
C ARG A 31 -3.33 10.56 -15.60
N ALA A 32 -3.00 11.84 -15.71
CA ALA A 32 -1.97 12.36 -16.60
C ALA A 32 -0.54 12.16 -16.03
N ALA A 33 -0.40 11.87 -14.74
CA ALA A 33 0.90 11.70 -14.10
C ALA A 33 1.63 10.46 -14.64
N THR A 34 2.90 10.65 -15.00
CA THR A 34 3.83 9.61 -15.46
C THR A 34 4.93 9.34 -14.45
N GLU A 35 5.18 10.27 -13.54
CA GLU A 35 6.22 10.20 -12.51
C GLU A 35 5.62 10.18 -11.11
N LEU A 36 6.31 9.53 -10.17
CA LEU A 36 5.88 9.39 -8.78
C LEU A 36 5.55 10.74 -8.14
N LYS A 37 6.40 11.76 -8.34
CA LYS A 37 6.17 13.12 -7.80
C LYS A 37 4.85 13.74 -8.23
N GLY A 38 4.43 13.52 -9.48
CA GLY A 38 3.14 13.99 -9.97
C GLY A 38 1.97 13.27 -9.29
N GLY A 39 2.13 11.99 -9.01
CA GLY A 39 1.18 11.21 -8.22
C GLY A 39 1.10 11.68 -6.77
N GLU A 40 2.25 11.90 -6.12
CA GLU A 40 2.33 12.39 -4.75
C GLU A 40 1.71 13.79 -4.60
N ALA A 41 1.91 14.68 -5.56
CA ALA A 41 1.25 15.98 -5.58
C ALA A 41 -0.29 15.88 -5.64
N ALA A 42 -0.82 14.86 -6.30
CA ALA A 42 -2.26 14.61 -6.28
C ALA A 42 -2.74 14.14 -4.90
N LEU A 43 -1.95 13.33 -4.18
CA LEU A 43 -2.27 12.93 -2.79
C LEU A 43 -2.24 14.14 -1.85
N ASP A 44 -1.31 15.08 -2.04
CA ASP A 44 -1.25 16.32 -1.27
C ASP A 44 -2.48 17.20 -1.53
N ALA A 45 -2.91 17.31 -2.77
CA ALA A 45 -4.14 18.04 -3.10
C ALA A 45 -5.40 17.41 -2.47
N VAL A 46 -5.46 16.08 -2.36
CA VAL A 46 -6.53 15.40 -1.60
C VAL A 46 -6.44 15.74 -0.11
N ALA A 47 -5.23 15.84 0.46
CA ALA A 47 -5.02 16.22 1.86
C ALA A 47 -5.64 17.59 2.18
N GLU A 48 -5.48 18.56 1.27
CA GLU A 48 -6.10 19.89 1.38
C GLU A 48 -7.64 19.81 1.35
N VAL A 49 -8.20 19.00 0.44
CA VAL A 49 -9.66 18.81 0.33
C VAL A 49 -10.23 18.20 1.59
N LEU A 50 -9.56 17.19 2.16
CA LEU A 50 -10.02 16.50 3.37
C LEU A 50 -9.70 17.27 4.65
N GLY A 51 -8.78 18.24 4.63
CA GLY A 51 -8.25 18.90 5.81
C GLY A 51 -7.41 17.97 6.70
N LEU A 52 -6.72 17.00 6.08
CA LEU A 52 -5.91 15.97 6.74
C LEU A 52 -4.48 16.01 6.19
N PRO A 53 -3.58 16.80 6.77
CA PRO A 53 -2.29 17.15 6.16
C PRO A 53 -1.23 16.05 6.22
N LEU A 54 -1.38 15.06 7.11
CA LEU A 54 -0.43 13.97 7.24
C LEU A 54 -0.76 12.88 6.23
N VAL A 55 0.05 12.73 5.21
CA VAL A 55 -0.18 11.76 4.12
C VAL A 55 0.89 10.68 4.14
N CYS A 56 0.50 9.44 3.94
CA CYS A 56 1.39 8.34 3.63
C CYS A 56 0.71 7.31 2.73
N TRP A 57 1.51 6.51 2.06
CA TRP A 57 1.04 5.39 1.27
C TRP A 57 1.89 4.14 1.53
N VAL A 58 1.27 2.98 1.46
CA VAL A 58 1.90 1.68 1.70
C VAL A 58 1.60 0.79 0.49
N PRO A 59 2.61 0.29 -0.20
CA PRO A 59 2.41 -0.49 -1.42
C PRO A 59 1.85 -1.89 -1.15
N ASP A 60 2.12 -2.47 0.03
CA ASP A 60 1.59 -3.76 0.44
C ASP A 60 1.48 -3.85 1.96
N THR A 61 0.26 -3.98 2.45
CA THR A 61 -0.03 -4.14 3.88
C THR A 61 0.27 -5.56 4.41
N SER A 62 0.46 -6.52 3.51
CA SER A 62 0.74 -7.92 3.86
C SER A 62 2.23 -8.20 4.03
N HIS A 63 3.04 -7.49 3.27
CA HIS A 63 4.50 -7.60 3.27
C HIS A 63 5.11 -6.21 3.33
N PRO A 64 5.03 -5.53 4.49
CA PRO A 64 5.65 -4.23 4.63
C PRO A 64 7.16 -4.38 4.45
N TYR A 65 7.69 -3.58 3.57
CA TYR A 65 9.12 -3.44 3.33
C TYR A 65 9.46 -1.96 3.26
N VAL A 66 10.71 -1.66 3.57
CA VAL A 66 11.21 -0.29 3.45
C VAL A 66 11.25 0.09 1.98
N LEU A 67 10.42 1.04 1.62
CA LEU A 67 10.44 1.67 0.33
C LEU A 67 10.93 3.11 0.51
N PRO A 68 12.18 3.41 0.10
CA PRO A 68 12.80 4.71 0.37
C PRO A 68 11.96 5.89 -0.09
N GLU A 69 11.28 5.77 -1.23
CA GLU A 69 10.42 6.82 -1.79
C GLU A 69 9.19 7.09 -0.92
N ALA A 70 8.47 6.03 -0.52
CA ALA A 70 7.30 6.17 0.35
C ALA A 70 7.68 6.71 1.73
N ASP A 71 8.83 6.26 2.25
CA ASP A 71 9.37 6.71 3.52
C ASP A 71 9.76 8.20 3.49
N ALA A 72 10.48 8.61 2.45
CA ALA A 72 10.86 10.01 2.25
C ALA A 72 9.63 10.92 2.10
N TYR A 73 8.62 10.46 1.35
CA TYR A 73 7.36 11.18 1.19
C TYR A 73 6.63 11.33 2.52
N ALA A 74 6.42 10.25 3.26
CA ALA A 74 5.74 10.28 4.56
C ALA A 74 6.44 11.21 5.56
N ARG A 75 7.78 11.13 5.66
CA ARG A 75 8.58 12.05 6.50
C ARG A 75 8.38 13.50 6.10
N SER A 76 8.38 13.81 4.82
CA SER A 76 8.17 15.18 4.33
C SER A 76 6.78 15.72 4.68
N ARG A 77 5.83 14.85 5.01
CA ARG A 77 4.46 15.20 5.46
C ARG A 77 4.29 15.13 6.98
N GLY A 78 5.38 15.04 7.73
CA GLY A 78 5.38 15.15 9.19
C GLY A 78 5.25 13.82 9.96
N TRP A 79 5.31 12.67 9.28
CA TRP A 79 5.32 11.39 9.98
C TRP A 79 6.67 11.16 10.66
N PRO A 80 6.71 10.87 11.99
CA PRO A 80 7.95 10.60 12.70
C PRO A 80 8.58 9.28 12.27
N GLN A 81 9.93 9.24 12.24
CA GLN A 81 10.67 8.03 11.86
C GLN A 81 10.28 6.82 12.71
N GLU A 82 10.04 7.02 13.99
CA GLU A 82 9.61 5.96 14.91
C GLU A 82 8.32 5.24 14.45
N LEU A 83 7.36 5.97 13.87
CA LEU A 83 6.14 5.37 13.31
C LEU A 83 6.43 4.63 12.01
N LEU A 84 7.29 5.18 11.16
CA LEU A 84 7.66 4.56 9.88
C LEU A 84 8.39 3.23 10.12
N ASP A 85 9.37 3.21 11.02
CA ASP A 85 10.11 1.99 11.40
C ASP A 85 9.16 0.90 11.92
N PHE A 86 8.17 1.28 12.74
CA PHE A 86 7.16 0.34 13.22
C PHE A 86 6.29 -0.18 12.08
N TRP A 87 5.79 0.69 11.21
CA TRP A 87 4.88 0.30 10.12
C TRP A 87 5.54 -0.60 9.08
N GLN A 88 6.85 -0.48 8.92
CA GLN A 88 7.66 -1.32 8.03
C GLN A 88 8.05 -2.66 8.66
N SER A 89 7.73 -2.86 9.94
CA SER A 89 8.02 -4.12 10.61
C SER A 89 7.04 -5.22 10.19
N ARG A 90 7.54 -6.45 10.04
CA ARG A 90 6.70 -7.62 9.80
C ARG A 90 5.63 -7.82 10.89
N HIS A 91 5.92 -7.36 12.10
CA HIS A 91 5.00 -7.42 13.23
C HIS A 91 3.79 -6.50 13.03
N ALA A 92 4.02 -5.29 12.49
CA ALA A 92 2.95 -4.35 12.17
C ALA A 92 1.99 -4.93 11.12
N ALA A 93 2.51 -5.58 10.08
CA ALA A 93 1.70 -6.21 9.05
C ALA A 93 0.66 -7.18 9.59
N LEU A 94 1.02 -7.91 10.65
CA LEU A 94 0.15 -8.93 11.24
C LEU A 94 -0.81 -8.39 12.30
N LYS A 95 -0.47 -7.26 12.94
CA LYS A 95 -1.17 -6.80 14.16
C LYS A 95 -1.69 -5.36 14.07
N MET A 96 -1.30 -4.58 13.06
CA MET A 96 -1.77 -3.21 12.93
C MET A 96 -3.25 -3.18 12.49
N PRO A 97 -4.16 -2.56 13.27
CA PRO A 97 -5.59 -2.59 12.98
C PRO A 97 -5.95 -2.04 11.60
N LEU A 98 -5.28 -0.95 11.16
CA LEU A 98 -5.53 -0.36 9.84
C LEU A 98 -5.12 -1.32 8.72
N TYR A 99 -3.97 -2.02 8.84
CA TYR A 99 -3.53 -2.99 7.84
C TYR A 99 -4.46 -4.19 7.75
N ILE A 100 -4.89 -4.71 8.91
CA ILE A 100 -5.86 -5.81 8.97
C ILE A 100 -7.17 -5.36 8.31
N ARG A 101 -7.67 -4.19 8.69
CA ARG A 101 -8.93 -3.67 8.16
C ARG A 101 -8.87 -3.49 6.63
N CYS A 102 -7.79 -2.96 6.08
CA CYS A 102 -7.60 -2.79 4.63
C CYS A 102 -7.71 -4.11 3.84
N ARG A 103 -7.44 -5.27 4.45
CA ARG A 103 -7.54 -6.58 3.78
C ARG A 103 -8.99 -7.06 3.62
N PHE A 104 -9.92 -6.52 4.40
CA PHE A 104 -11.32 -6.93 4.41
C PHE A 104 -12.27 -5.83 3.92
N GLU A 105 -11.84 -4.58 3.92
CA GLU A 105 -12.64 -3.44 3.42
C GLU A 105 -12.30 -3.17 1.95
N ASN A 106 -13.33 -2.91 1.15
CA ASN A 106 -13.20 -2.57 -0.27
C ASN A 106 -13.47 -1.10 -0.56
N LEU A 107 -14.01 -0.38 0.40
CA LEU A 107 -14.33 1.04 0.29
C LEU A 107 -13.47 1.87 1.23
N PRO A 108 -13.25 3.16 0.92
CA PRO A 108 -12.64 4.08 1.84
C PRO A 108 -13.36 4.09 3.19
N PHE A 109 -12.60 4.17 4.25
CA PHE A 109 -13.14 4.22 5.59
C PHE A 109 -12.43 5.24 6.46
N VAL A 110 -13.09 5.68 7.52
CA VAL A 110 -12.52 6.57 8.51
C VAL A 110 -12.28 5.81 9.82
N ALA A 111 -11.11 6.05 10.41
CA ALA A 111 -10.69 5.48 11.66
C ALA A 111 -10.21 6.56 12.62
N SER A 112 -10.08 6.22 13.90
CA SER A 112 -9.52 7.08 14.95
C SER A 112 -8.51 6.28 15.78
N PRO A 113 -7.52 6.93 16.41
CA PRO A 113 -6.67 6.28 17.40
C PRO A 113 -7.44 5.68 18.58
N ASP A 114 -8.67 6.17 18.82
CA ASP A 114 -9.56 5.74 19.91
C ASP A 114 -10.55 4.64 19.52
N ASP A 115 -10.57 4.21 18.26
CA ASP A 115 -11.48 3.16 17.82
C ASP A 115 -11.24 1.88 18.61
N LYS A 116 -12.31 1.35 19.21
CA LYS A 116 -12.26 0.07 19.90
C LYS A 116 -11.88 -1.01 18.89
N ARG A 117 -10.81 -1.70 19.18
CA ARG A 117 -10.26 -2.75 18.30
C ARG A 117 -11.30 -3.83 18.05
N HIS A 118 -11.24 -4.43 16.88
CA HIS A 118 -11.98 -5.64 16.55
C HIS A 118 -11.77 -6.68 17.67
N ARG A 119 -12.86 -7.33 18.11
CA ARG A 119 -12.98 -8.11 19.34
C ARG A 119 -12.00 -9.30 19.52
N ASP A 120 -11.17 -9.61 18.52
CA ASP A 120 -10.36 -10.83 18.53
C ASP A 120 -8.91 -10.67 19.02
N THR A 121 -8.47 -9.48 19.43
CA THR A 121 -7.13 -9.31 20.00
C THR A 121 -7.20 -8.89 21.45
N THR A 122 -7.22 -9.87 22.35
CA THR A 122 -7.27 -9.67 23.80
C THR A 122 -6.02 -9.02 24.40
N THR A 123 -4.94 -8.84 23.63
CA THR A 123 -3.70 -8.28 24.14
C THR A 123 -3.16 -7.18 23.22
N VAL A 124 -3.29 -5.95 23.65
CA VAL A 124 -2.56 -4.81 23.08
C VAL A 124 -1.08 -5.02 23.39
N SER A 125 -0.23 -5.16 22.38
CA SER A 125 1.20 -5.16 22.63
C SER A 125 1.62 -3.79 23.22
N ARG A 126 2.62 -3.80 24.11
CA ARG A 126 3.17 -2.54 24.67
C ARG A 126 3.60 -1.58 23.56
N GLU A 127 4.09 -2.11 22.47
CA GLU A 127 4.52 -1.36 21.31
C GLU A 127 3.35 -0.68 20.57
N GLN A 128 2.22 -1.36 20.38
CA GLN A 128 1.02 -0.74 19.81
C GLN A 128 0.46 0.36 20.70
N ALA A 129 0.50 0.19 22.03
CA ALA A 129 0.08 1.23 22.97
C ALA A 129 0.99 2.47 22.85
N ARG A 130 2.32 2.26 22.75
CA ARG A 130 3.30 3.32 22.53
C ARG A 130 3.03 4.08 21.23
N ILE A 131 2.84 3.37 20.13
CA ILE A 131 2.54 3.95 18.82
C ILE A 131 1.24 4.77 18.85
N THR A 132 0.19 4.26 19.49
CA THR A 132 -1.06 4.99 19.69
C THR A 132 -0.83 6.30 20.49
N THR A 133 0.04 6.26 21.51
CA THR A 133 0.39 7.45 22.29
C THR A 133 1.15 8.47 21.44
N VAL A 134 2.09 8.05 20.61
CA VAL A 134 2.81 8.94 19.68
C VAL A 134 1.83 9.61 18.72
N ILE A 135 0.94 8.85 18.09
CA ILE A 135 -0.08 9.38 17.16
C ILE A 135 -0.98 10.42 17.85
N LYS A 136 -1.44 10.12 19.05
CA LYS A 136 -2.24 11.08 19.85
C LYS A 136 -1.44 12.31 20.24
N GLY A 137 -0.16 12.14 20.57
CA GLY A 137 0.75 13.25 20.86
C GLY A 137 0.95 14.20 19.69
N MET A 138 0.78 13.74 18.46
CA MET A 138 0.75 14.56 17.25
C MET A 138 -0.58 15.30 17.04
N GLY A 139 -1.57 15.10 17.91
CA GLY A 139 -2.92 15.68 17.80
C GLY A 139 -3.81 14.99 16.76
N VAL A 140 -3.42 13.82 16.24
CA VAL A 140 -4.23 13.10 15.25
C VAL A 140 -5.48 12.55 15.90
N THR A 141 -6.65 12.93 15.37
CA THR A 141 -7.98 12.50 15.81
C THR A 141 -8.66 11.58 14.81
N SER A 142 -8.31 11.70 13.52
CA SER A 142 -8.92 10.90 12.46
C SER A 142 -7.93 10.51 11.36
N PHE A 143 -8.26 9.40 10.71
CA PHE A 143 -7.61 8.87 9.52
C PHE A 143 -8.66 8.62 8.44
N ALA A 144 -8.47 9.16 7.25
CA ALA A 144 -9.16 8.69 6.04
C ALA A 144 -8.25 7.66 5.36
N VAL A 145 -8.74 6.46 5.16
CA VAL A 145 -7.97 5.32 4.64
C VAL A 145 -8.64 4.80 3.38
N VAL A 146 -7.86 4.66 2.32
CA VAL A 146 -8.29 4.09 1.04
C VAL A 146 -7.57 2.76 0.84
N PRO A 147 -8.25 1.63 1.04
CA PRO A 147 -7.70 0.31 0.71
C PRO A 147 -7.73 0.09 -0.79
N LEU A 148 -6.66 -0.47 -1.34
CA LEU A 148 -6.49 -0.67 -2.77
C LEU A 148 -6.11 -2.13 -3.03
N HIS A 149 -7.09 -2.91 -3.46
CA HIS A 149 -6.91 -4.32 -3.77
C HIS A 149 -6.30 -4.47 -5.16
N MET A 150 -5.01 -4.72 -5.20
CA MET A 150 -4.20 -4.82 -6.40
C MET A 150 -4.20 -6.26 -6.95
N ALA A 151 -3.67 -6.44 -8.16
CA ALA A 151 -3.49 -7.77 -8.71
C ALA A 151 -2.64 -8.66 -7.80
N LYS A 152 -2.87 -9.99 -7.84
CA LYS A 152 -2.11 -11.02 -7.12
C LYS A 152 -2.24 -11.00 -5.60
N GLY A 153 -3.36 -10.48 -5.09
CA GLY A 153 -3.65 -10.47 -3.66
C GLY A 153 -2.88 -9.42 -2.85
N GLN A 154 -2.17 -8.53 -3.51
CA GLN A 154 -1.54 -7.38 -2.87
C GLN A 154 -2.60 -6.38 -2.42
N VAL A 155 -2.47 -5.86 -1.22
CA VAL A 155 -3.34 -4.82 -0.69
C VAL A 155 -2.51 -3.60 -0.32
N ALA A 156 -2.59 -2.59 -1.17
CA ALA A 156 -2.01 -1.28 -0.91
C ALA A 156 -2.97 -0.40 -0.10
N MET A 157 -2.48 0.70 0.44
CA MET A 157 -3.34 1.72 1.04
C MET A 157 -2.75 3.12 0.89
N VAL A 158 -3.63 4.11 0.86
CA VAL A 158 -3.28 5.52 1.07
C VAL A 158 -3.99 6.00 2.32
N VAL A 159 -3.29 6.80 3.12
CA VAL A 159 -3.80 7.32 4.39
C VAL A 159 -3.59 8.82 4.45
N TRP A 160 -4.64 9.53 4.81
CA TRP A 160 -4.61 10.93 5.23
C TRP A 160 -5.00 11.01 6.70
N ALA A 161 -4.27 11.78 7.49
CA ALA A 161 -4.52 11.91 8.92
C ALA A 161 -4.41 13.38 9.37
N GLY A 162 -5.10 13.69 10.45
CA GLY A 162 -5.08 15.06 11.00
C GLY A 162 -5.96 15.23 12.23
N MET A 163 -6.20 16.52 12.57
CA MET A 163 -6.92 16.91 13.78
C MET A 163 -8.42 17.12 13.56
N ARG A 164 -8.92 16.89 12.34
CA ARG A 164 -10.33 17.05 12.02
C ARG A 164 -11.16 15.96 12.71
N ASP A 165 -12.37 16.30 13.15
CA ASP A 165 -13.25 15.36 13.84
C ASP A 165 -13.59 14.16 12.96
N LYS A 166 -13.63 12.97 13.58
CA LYS A 166 -13.89 11.70 12.87
C LYS A 166 -15.26 11.68 12.20
N SER A 167 -16.30 12.26 12.84
CA SER A 167 -17.64 12.25 12.27
C SER A 167 -17.74 13.15 11.05
N GLU A 168 -17.13 14.32 11.07
CA GLU A 168 -17.06 15.24 9.93
C GLU A 168 -16.33 14.61 8.73
N VAL A 169 -15.17 13.96 9.00
CA VAL A 169 -14.41 13.27 7.96
C VAL A 169 -15.20 12.08 7.41
N SER A 170 -15.93 11.33 8.28
CA SER A 170 -16.77 10.22 7.84
C SER A 170 -17.90 10.66 6.92
N GLU A 171 -18.60 11.75 7.24
CA GLU A 171 -19.65 12.31 6.39
C GLU A 171 -19.09 12.73 5.02
N LEU A 172 -17.94 13.38 5.00
CA LEU A 172 -17.31 13.82 3.77
C LEU A 172 -16.84 12.61 2.91
N VAL A 173 -16.14 11.65 3.52
CA VAL A 173 -15.59 10.48 2.82
C VAL A 173 -16.69 9.60 2.24
N SER A 174 -17.81 9.40 2.96
CA SER A 174 -18.91 8.54 2.51
C SER A 174 -19.56 8.97 1.20
N GLY A 175 -19.44 10.23 0.82
CA GLY A 175 -19.91 10.73 -0.47
C GLY A 175 -18.85 10.75 -1.59
N LEU A 176 -17.58 10.56 -1.23
CA LEU A 176 -16.43 10.74 -2.11
C LEU A 176 -15.65 9.43 -2.37
N GLU A 177 -16.19 8.29 -1.95
CA GLU A 177 -15.53 6.98 -1.96
C GLU A 177 -15.03 6.60 -3.35
N GLY A 178 -15.86 6.79 -4.38
CA GLY A 178 -15.51 6.46 -5.77
C GLY A 178 -14.36 7.31 -6.31
N ASP A 179 -14.37 8.60 -6.01
CA ASP A 179 -13.32 9.53 -6.46
C ASP A 179 -12.00 9.22 -5.73
N LEU A 180 -12.04 8.96 -4.42
CA LEU A 180 -10.87 8.59 -3.63
C LEU A 180 -10.25 7.26 -4.08
N LEU A 181 -11.09 6.24 -4.36
CA LEU A 181 -10.63 4.97 -4.93
C LEU A 181 -9.97 5.18 -6.30
N ALA A 182 -10.61 5.94 -7.18
CA ALA A 182 -10.08 6.20 -8.51
C ALA A 182 -8.71 6.91 -8.44
N ILE A 183 -8.58 7.94 -7.59
CA ILE A 183 -7.31 8.64 -7.35
C ILE A 183 -6.27 7.66 -6.81
N GLY A 184 -6.60 6.86 -5.80
CA GLY A 184 -5.71 5.88 -5.20
C GLY A 184 -5.20 4.84 -6.20
N TYR A 185 -6.07 4.26 -7.03
CA TYR A 185 -5.65 3.30 -8.07
C TYR A 185 -4.78 3.94 -9.14
N HIS A 186 -5.09 5.15 -9.58
CA HIS A 186 -4.24 5.86 -10.55
C HIS A 186 -2.89 6.23 -9.95
N PHE A 187 -2.86 6.64 -8.68
CA PHE A 187 -1.61 6.85 -7.94
C PHE A 187 -0.79 5.56 -7.88
N MET A 188 -1.39 4.44 -7.46
CA MET A 188 -0.68 3.15 -7.37
C MET A 188 -0.17 2.66 -8.72
N ARG A 189 -0.87 2.95 -9.82
CA ARG A 189 -0.36 2.68 -11.18
C ARG A 189 0.97 3.39 -11.41
N VAL A 190 1.06 4.67 -11.07
CA VAL A 190 2.29 5.47 -11.23
C VAL A 190 3.38 4.97 -10.28
N ALA A 191 3.05 4.75 -9.00
CA ALA A 191 3.98 4.26 -8.01
C ALA A 191 4.55 2.88 -8.39
N THR A 192 3.70 1.95 -8.80
CA THR A 192 4.12 0.59 -9.21
C THR A 192 5.02 0.64 -10.44
N HIS A 193 4.70 1.48 -11.43
CA HIS A 193 5.54 1.63 -12.62
C HIS A 193 6.95 2.18 -12.26
N SER A 194 7.01 3.19 -11.41
CA SER A 194 8.28 3.75 -10.93
C SER A 194 9.10 2.74 -10.13
N LEU A 195 8.44 1.89 -9.35
CA LEU A 195 9.08 0.82 -8.58
C LEU A 195 9.53 -0.35 -9.46
N GLN A 196 8.74 -0.74 -10.46
CA GLN A 196 9.09 -1.81 -11.40
C GLN A 196 10.32 -1.45 -12.23
N SER A 197 10.47 -0.19 -12.64
CA SER A 197 11.67 0.21 -13.37
C SER A 197 12.94 0.13 -12.50
N ALA A 198 12.84 0.38 -11.20
CA ALA A 198 13.95 0.22 -10.25
C ALA A 198 14.27 -1.26 -9.95
N VAL A 199 13.26 -2.15 -9.98
CA VAL A 199 13.41 -3.61 -9.82
C VAL A 199 13.95 -4.24 -11.10
N ASP A 200 13.48 -3.81 -12.27
CA ASP A 200 13.92 -4.32 -13.57
C ASP A 200 15.42 -4.06 -13.85
N GLU A 201 15.96 -2.95 -13.37
CA GLU A 201 17.40 -2.69 -13.49
C GLU A 201 18.26 -3.61 -12.60
N ARG A 202 17.75 -3.99 -11.42
CA ARG A 202 18.49 -4.82 -10.44
C ARG A 202 18.32 -6.32 -10.64
N SER A 203 17.27 -6.76 -11.32
CA SER A 203 16.86 -8.17 -11.36
C SER A 203 16.65 -8.73 -12.75
N ARG A 204 17.45 -8.31 -13.75
CA ARG A 204 17.40 -8.94 -15.07
C ARG A 204 17.89 -10.38 -14.98
N LEU A 205 16.93 -11.29 -14.86
CA LEU A 205 17.21 -12.71 -15.03
C LEU A 205 17.60 -12.98 -16.48
N THR A 206 18.64 -13.79 -16.66
CA THR A 206 18.98 -14.35 -17.97
C THR A 206 17.86 -15.30 -18.43
N PRO A 207 17.74 -15.56 -19.74
CA PRO A 207 16.76 -16.54 -20.24
C PRO A 207 16.83 -17.90 -19.52
N ARG A 208 18.03 -18.36 -19.19
CA ARG A 208 18.22 -19.66 -18.50
C ARG A 208 17.83 -19.61 -17.03
N GLU A 209 18.07 -18.51 -16.35
CA GLU A 209 17.58 -18.31 -14.99
C GLU A 209 16.03 -18.25 -14.96
N TRP A 210 15.41 -17.61 -15.96
CA TRP A 210 13.96 -17.61 -16.16
C TRP A 210 13.40 -19.01 -16.37
N ASP A 211 14.00 -19.78 -17.29
CA ASP A 211 13.56 -21.16 -17.59
C ASP A 211 13.63 -22.02 -16.31
N CYS A 212 14.74 -21.95 -15.57
CA CYS A 212 14.90 -22.68 -14.32
C CYS A 212 13.88 -22.24 -13.25
N ALA A 213 13.68 -20.94 -13.06
CA ALA A 213 12.75 -20.43 -12.07
C ALA A 213 11.29 -20.80 -12.38
N ARG A 214 10.86 -20.69 -13.63
CA ARG A 214 9.50 -21.08 -14.07
C ARG A 214 9.25 -22.56 -13.89
N THR A 215 10.20 -23.39 -14.30
CA THR A 215 10.07 -24.87 -14.19
C THR A 215 10.07 -25.31 -12.72
N LEU A 216 10.88 -24.65 -11.86
CA LEU A 216 10.85 -24.89 -10.42
C LEU A 216 9.50 -24.48 -9.81
N ALA A 217 8.91 -23.35 -10.24
CA ALA A 217 7.61 -22.89 -9.79
C ALA A 217 6.46 -23.83 -10.15
N GLN A 218 6.61 -24.60 -11.22
CA GLN A 218 5.69 -25.67 -11.62
C GLN A 218 5.81 -26.96 -10.76
N GLY A 219 6.78 -26.98 -9.82
CA GLY A 219 6.97 -28.08 -8.89
C GLY A 219 8.01 -29.12 -9.32
N TYR A 220 8.69 -28.95 -10.46
CA TYR A 220 9.72 -29.89 -10.92
C TYR A 220 10.98 -29.82 -10.04
N ARG A 221 11.59 -30.99 -9.84
CA ARG A 221 12.87 -31.11 -9.12
C ARG A 221 14.05 -30.77 -10.04
N GLU A 222 15.21 -30.42 -9.47
CA GLU A 222 16.41 -30.05 -10.22
C GLU A 222 16.80 -31.04 -11.33
N ALA A 223 16.62 -32.35 -11.09
CA ALA A 223 16.93 -33.37 -12.08
C ALA A 223 15.93 -33.38 -13.26
N GLU A 224 14.66 -33.11 -12.98
CA GLU A 224 13.61 -33.00 -13.99
C GLU A 224 13.78 -31.72 -14.79
N ILE A 225 14.10 -30.59 -14.11
CA ILE A 225 14.43 -29.31 -14.75
C ILE A 225 15.61 -29.49 -15.72
N ALA A 226 16.66 -30.18 -15.28
CA ALA A 226 17.84 -30.46 -16.10
C ALA A 226 17.46 -31.20 -17.40
N ASN A 227 16.59 -32.21 -17.32
CA ASN A 227 16.09 -32.94 -18.47
C ASN A 227 15.21 -32.07 -19.38
N ILE A 228 14.29 -31.26 -18.80
CA ILE A 228 13.35 -30.43 -19.55
C ILE A 228 14.10 -29.33 -20.33
N ILE A 229 15.08 -28.68 -19.69
CA ILE A 229 15.81 -27.53 -20.26
C ILE A 229 17.04 -28.01 -21.10
N GLY A 230 17.44 -29.26 -20.97
CA GLY A 230 18.58 -29.83 -21.69
C GLY A 230 19.95 -29.37 -21.18
N ILE A 231 20.11 -29.21 -19.85
CA ILE A 231 21.35 -28.80 -19.18
C ILE A 231 21.69 -29.74 -18.02
N SER A 232 22.89 -29.62 -17.46
CA SER A 232 23.26 -30.46 -16.33
C SER A 232 22.52 -30.04 -15.05
N LYS A 233 22.31 -30.96 -14.12
CA LYS A 233 21.75 -30.65 -12.79
C LYS A 233 22.58 -29.62 -12.04
N LEU A 234 23.89 -29.62 -12.20
CA LEU A 234 24.79 -28.63 -11.59
C LEU A 234 24.54 -27.25 -12.17
N THR A 235 24.31 -27.16 -13.48
CA THR A 235 23.98 -25.90 -14.16
C THR A 235 22.61 -25.35 -13.74
N VAL A 236 21.60 -26.21 -13.55
CA VAL A 236 20.31 -25.80 -12.98
C VAL A 236 20.51 -25.18 -11.59
N ARG A 237 21.29 -25.85 -10.75
CA ARG A 237 21.60 -25.38 -9.39
C ARG A 237 22.26 -24.02 -9.42
N PHE A 238 23.25 -23.82 -10.28
CA PHE A 238 23.95 -22.54 -10.48
C PHE A 238 22.96 -21.41 -10.88
N HIS A 239 22.07 -21.68 -11.87
CA HIS A 239 21.08 -20.67 -12.28
C HIS A 239 20.10 -20.33 -11.16
N LEU A 240 19.60 -21.31 -10.40
CA LEU A 240 18.69 -21.08 -9.29
C LEU A 240 19.37 -20.32 -8.13
N ASP A 241 20.64 -20.56 -7.87
CA ASP A 241 21.40 -19.82 -6.85
C ASP A 241 21.62 -18.36 -7.26
N ASN A 242 21.89 -18.09 -8.55
CA ASN A 242 21.93 -16.76 -9.10
C ASN A 242 20.57 -16.02 -8.96
N VAL A 243 19.45 -16.72 -9.16
CA VAL A 243 18.12 -16.13 -8.93
C VAL A 243 17.96 -15.71 -7.46
N VAL A 244 18.36 -16.56 -6.51
CA VAL A 244 18.32 -16.25 -5.08
C VAL A 244 19.16 -15.01 -4.75
N GLU A 245 20.36 -14.92 -5.29
CA GLU A 245 21.27 -13.80 -5.08
C GLU A 245 20.73 -12.50 -5.69
N LYS A 246 20.28 -12.52 -6.95
CA LYS A 246 19.74 -11.35 -7.66
C LYS A 246 18.52 -10.72 -6.97
N PHE A 247 17.71 -11.54 -6.31
CA PHE A 247 16.54 -11.08 -5.56
C PHE A 247 16.81 -10.89 -4.06
N GLY A 248 18.05 -11.02 -3.60
CA GLY A 248 18.41 -10.85 -2.19
C GLY A 248 17.70 -11.81 -1.25
N CYS A 249 17.31 -12.99 -1.75
CA CYS A 249 16.58 -14.00 -1.00
C CYS A 249 17.54 -14.91 -0.22
N LYS A 250 17.02 -15.60 0.82
CA LYS A 250 17.79 -16.59 1.58
C LYS A 250 17.59 -18.02 1.07
N THR A 251 16.48 -18.27 0.40
CA THR A 251 16.12 -19.62 -0.10
C THR A 251 15.46 -19.51 -1.48
N ARG A 252 15.54 -20.62 -2.24
CA ARG A 252 14.88 -20.73 -3.54
C ARG A 252 13.36 -20.61 -3.43
N ALA A 253 12.77 -21.19 -2.38
CA ALA A 253 11.35 -21.07 -2.12
C ALA A 253 10.94 -19.61 -1.92
N GLN A 254 11.74 -18.83 -1.20
CA GLN A 254 11.52 -17.38 -1.01
C GLN A 254 11.65 -16.63 -2.36
N ALA A 255 12.66 -16.96 -3.17
CA ALA A 255 12.84 -16.34 -4.48
C ALA A 255 11.65 -16.63 -5.42
N ILE A 256 11.20 -17.88 -5.49
CA ILE A 256 10.03 -18.25 -6.29
C ILE A 256 8.76 -17.56 -5.79
N ALA A 257 8.53 -17.51 -4.49
CA ALA A 257 7.39 -16.80 -3.91
C ALA A 257 7.42 -15.30 -4.27
N LEU A 258 8.60 -14.66 -4.20
CA LEU A 258 8.77 -13.26 -4.58
C LEU A 258 8.52 -13.05 -6.09
N LEU A 259 9.06 -13.91 -6.96
CA LEU A 259 8.82 -13.87 -8.40
C LEU A 259 7.35 -14.04 -8.74
N ALA A 260 6.64 -14.92 -8.02
CA ALA A 260 5.19 -15.11 -8.17
C ALA A 260 4.42 -13.86 -7.75
N GLN A 261 4.78 -13.27 -6.61
CA GLN A 261 4.16 -12.01 -6.13
C GLN A 261 4.37 -10.86 -7.11
N LEU A 262 5.58 -10.75 -7.69
CA LEU A 262 5.88 -9.77 -8.73
C LEU A 262 5.22 -10.10 -10.09
N GLY A 263 4.58 -11.26 -10.20
CA GLY A 263 3.91 -11.76 -11.40
C GLY A 263 4.83 -12.08 -12.56
N LEU A 264 6.06 -12.26 -12.25
CA LEU A 264 7.08 -12.49 -13.23
C LEU A 264 7.06 -13.93 -13.77
N LEU A 265 6.45 -14.88 -13.06
CA LEU A 265 6.40 -16.30 -13.47
C LEU A 265 5.29 -16.61 -14.48
N GLY A 266 4.38 -15.68 -14.75
CA GLY A 266 3.20 -15.94 -15.58
C GLY A 266 2.15 -16.81 -14.87
N PRO A 267 1.07 -17.23 -15.54
CA PRO A 267 0.12 -18.18 -14.98
C PRO A 267 0.85 -19.51 -14.74
N ILE A 268 0.87 -19.95 -13.48
CA ILE A 268 1.41 -21.25 -13.08
C ILE A 268 0.31 -22.26 -13.37
N GLY A 269 0.48 -23.04 -14.43
CA GLY A 269 -0.40 -24.16 -14.80
C GLY A 269 -1.65 -23.70 -15.58
N ALA A 270 -1.57 -23.78 -16.87
CA ALA A 270 -2.68 -24.12 -17.72
C ALA A 270 -2.35 -25.49 -18.31
#